data_b5dcee50775e52a8fee5129e9c7de1bf
#
_entry.id   b5dcee50775e52a8fee5129e9c7de1bf
#
_cell.length_a   1.000
_cell.length_b   1.000
_cell.length_c   1.000
_cell.angle_alpha   90.00
_cell.angle_beta   90.00
_cell.angle_gamma   90.00
#
_symmetry.space_group_name_H-M   'P 1'
#
loop_
_entity.id
_entity.type
_entity.pdbx_description
1 polymer ?
#
loop_
_entity_poly.entity_id
_entity_poly.type
_entity_poly.pdbx_seq_one_letter_code
_entity_poly.pdbx_strand_id
1 'polypeptide(L)'
;DHFKRVNDTWGHQCGDMVLKEIARILNEEKREADLLARYGGEEFLLLLAEISPVDARKSAERLRKAVESHKFSWKDTVIPVTISLGLCSRQGENIGKVEELIAECDRLLYVAKEGGRNQVACEV
;
A
#
# COMPACT_ATOMS: atom_id res chain seq x y z
N ASP A 1 -7.38 2.19 2.94
CA ASP A 1 -8.20 3.41 2.96
C ASP A 1 -9.42 3.23 3.86
N HIS A 2 -9.69 4.24 4.68
CA HIS A 2 -10.85 4.25 5.58
C HIS A 2 -10.91 3.05 6.55
N PHE A 3 -9.77 2.57 7.00
CA PHE A 3 -9.69 1.42 7.88
C PHE A 3 -10.46 1.63 9.19
N LYS A 4 -10.38 2.83 9.76
CA LYS A 4 -11.15 3.16 10.98
C LYS A 4 -12.65 2.98 10.74
N ARG A 5 -13.14 3.36 9.55
CA ARG A 5 -14.55 3.18 9.19
C ARG A 5 -14.93 1.72 9.13
N VAL A 6 -14.03 0.86 8.63
CA VAL A 6 -14.26 -0.60 8.61
C VAL A 6 -14.41 -1.12 10.04
N ASN A 7 -13.49 -0.75 10.93
CA ASN A 7 -13.56 -1.15 12.33
C ASN A 7 -14.84 -0.65 13.00
N ASP A 8 -15.21 0.61 12.78
CA ASP A 8 -16.38 1.24 13.40
C ASP A 8 -17.68 0.61 12.89
N THR A 9 -17.74 0.24 11.62
CA THR A 9 -18.95 -0.30 10.99
C THR A 9 -19.09 -1.81 11.20
N TRP A 10 -18.00 -2.57 11.09
CA TRP A 10 -18.01 -4.03 11.03
C TRP A 10 -17.32 -4.70 12.21
N GLY A 11 -16.61 -3.95 13.03
CA GLY A 11 -15.88 -4.45 14.19
C GLY A 11 -14.41 -4.71 13.92
N HIS A 12 -13.63 -4.82 15.01
CA HIS A 12 -12.18 -5.03 14.91
C HIS A 12 -11.79 -6.36 14.30
N GLN A 13 -12.61 -7.39 14.46
CA GLN A 13 -12.34 -8.69 13.83
C GLN A 13 -12.40 -8.59 12.32
N CYS A 14 -13.35 -7.83 11.80
CA CYS A 14 -13.44 -7.55 10.36
C CYS A 14 -12.22 -6.75 9.89
N GLY A 15 -11.83 -5.73 10.64
CA GLY A 15 -10.62 -4.96 10.33
C GLY A 15 -9.37 -5.83 10.29
N ASP A 16 -9.23 -6.76 11.22
CA ASP A 16 -8.12 -7.70 11.25
C ASP A 16 -8.13 -8.60 10.01
N MET A 17 -9.30 -9.08 9.60
CA MET A 17 -9.45 -9.87 8.38
C MET A 17 -9.01 -9.07 7.16
N VAL A 18 -9.44 -7.81 7.06
CA VAL A 18 -9.08 -6.94 5.94
C VAL A 18 -7.57 -6.74 5.88
N LEU A 19 -6.91 -6.46 7.00
CA LEU A 19 -5.46 -6.29 7.04
C LEU A 19 -4.71 -7.57 6.63
N LYS A 20 -5.17 -8.73 7.10
CA LYS A 20 -4.56 -10.01 6.73
C LYS A 20 -4.71 -10.30 5.24
N GLU A 21 -5.87 -10.02 4.68
CA GLU A 21 -6.11 -10.22 3.25
C GLU A 21 -5.28 -9.26 2.40
N ILE A 22 -5.16 -8.00 2.82
CA ILE A 22 -4.28 -7.04 2.13
C ILE A 22 -2.84 -7.54 2.15
N ALA A 23 -2.36 -7.97 3.31
CA ALA A 23 -1.00 -8.51 3.44
C ALA A 23 -0.79 -9.71 2.51
N ARG A 24 -1.76 -10.61 2.42
CA ARG A 24 -1.70 -11.77 1.53
C ARG A 24 -1.63 -11.34 0.07
N ILE A 25 -2.50 -10.41 -0.35
CA ILE A 25 -2.53 -9.90 -1.72
C ILE A 25 -1.20 -9.25 -2.07
N LEU A 26 -0.69 -8.37 -1.22
CA LEU A 26 0.57 -7.68 -1.46
C LEU A 26 1.73 -8.67 -1.53
N ASN A 27 1.73 -9.69 -0.68
CA ASN A 27 2.78 -10.69 -0.67
C ASN A 27 2.75 -11.57 -1.93
N GLU A 28 1.57 -11.90 -2.44
CA GLU A 28 1.43 -12.69 -3.67
C GLU A 28 1.78 -11.89 -4.92
N GLU A 29 1.42 -10.62 -4.95
CA GLU A 29 1.63 -9.76 -6.13
C GLU A 29 3.03 -9.17 -6.22
N LYS A 30 3.75 -9.05 -5.10
CA LYS A 30 5.11 -8.54 -5.13
C LYS A 30 6.06 -9.53 -5.78
N ARG A 31 7.20 -9.04 -6.27
CA ARG A 31 8.26 -9.92 -6.76
C ARG A 31 8.94 -10.64 -5.60
N GLU A 32 9.57 -11.77 -5.89
CA GLU A 32 10.29 -12.55 -4.88
C GLU A 32 11.39 -11.72 -4.19
N ALA A 33 12.07 -10.86 -4.96
CA ALA A 33 13.14 -10.01 -4.44
C ALA A 33 12.64 -8.83 -3.61
N ASP A 34 11.35 -8.53 -3.64
CA ASP A 34 10.77 -7.41 -2.91
C ASP A 34 10.50 -7.80 -1.46
N LEU A 35 10.67 -6.84 -0.56
CA LEU A 35 10.46 -7.04 0.88
C LEU A 35 9.21 -6.29 1.33
N LEU A 36 8.33 -7.00 2.01
CA LEU A 36 7.10 -6.42 2.57
C LEU A 36 7.16 -6.47 4.09
N ALA A 37 6.85 -5.35 4.72
CA ALA A 37 6.77 -5.26 6.18
C ALA A 37 5.53 -4.49 6.59
N ARG A 38 4.97 -4.82 7.74
CA ARG A 38 3.92 -4.02 8.35
C ARG A 38 4.62 -2.91 9.15
N TYR A 39 4.40 -1.67 8.75
CA TYR A 39 5.10 -0.53 9.33
C TYR A 39 4.35 0.09 10.51
N GLY A 40 3.03 0.10 10.45
CA GLY A 40 2.18 0.64 11.51
C GLY A 40 0.91 -0.19 11.63
N GLY A 41 -0.08 0.32 12.36
CA GLY A 41 -1.34 -0.37 12.58
C GLY A 41 -2.03 -0.79 11.29
N GLU A 42 -2.10 0.12 10.35
CA GLU A 42 -2.76 -0.07 9.04
C GLU A 42 -1.86 0.28 7.87
N GLU A 43 -0.56 0.43 8.10
CA GLU A 43 0.40 0.83 7.10
C GLU A 43 1.37 -0.30 6.79
N PHE A 44 1.71 -0.42 5.51
CA PHE A 44 2.68 -1.39 5.00
C PHE A 44 3.81 -0.66 4.31
N LEU A 45 4.99 -1.22 4.41
CA LEU A 45 6.19 -0.74 3.71
C LEU A 45 6.64 -1.82 2.75
N LEU A 46 6.82 -1.44 1.48
CA LEU A 46 7.31 -2.35 0.45
C LEU A 46 8.59 -1.79 -0.14
N LEU A 47 9.65 -2.58 -0.09
CA LEU A 47 10.94 -2.24 -0.66
C LEU A 47 11.11 -2.98 -1.98
N LEU A 48 11.20 -2.22 -3.07
CA LEU A 48 11.43 -2.75 -4.42
C LEU A 48 12.90 -2.54 -4.78
N ALA A 49 13.63 -3.63 -4.92
CA ALA A 49 15.05 -3.58 -5.22
C ALA A 49 15.30 -3.67 -6.73
N GLU A 50 16.30 -2.94 -7.21
CA GLU A 50 16.79 -3.03 -8.60
C GLU A 50 15.67 -2.87 -9.64
N ILE A 51 14.90 -1.79 -9.52
CA ILE A 51 13.77 -1.55 -10.41
C ILE A 51 13.81 -0.10 -10.90
N SER A 52 13.43 0.13 -12.16
CA SER A 52 13.33 1.48 -12.70
C SER A 52 12.11 2.20 -12.09
N PRO A 53 12.12 3.55 -12.06
CA PRO A 53 10.95 4.30 -11.57
C PRO A 53 9.67 3.98 -12.33
N VAL A 54 9.75 3.76 -13.65
CA VAL A 54 8.59 3.42 -14.47
C VAL A 54 8.03 2.06 -14.07
N ASP A 55 8.89 1.07 -13.90
CA ASP A 55 8.46 -0.28 -13.51
C ASP A 55 7.96 -0.31 -12.07
N ALA A 56 8.55 0.48 -11.19
CA ALA A 56 8.08 0.61 -9.81
C ALA A 56 6.66 1.17 -9.78
N ARG A 57 6.36 2.16 -10.60
CA ARG A 57 5.02 2.72 -10.70
C ARG A 57 4.01 1.70 -11.24
N LYS A 58 4.42 0.92 -12.25
CA LYS A 58 3.57 -0.16 -12.79
C LYS A 58 3.29 -1.22 -11.72
N SER A 59 4.28 -1.58 -10.92
CA SER A 59 4.12 -2.51 -9.82
C SER A 59 3.16 -1.97 -8.78
N ALA A 60 3.30 -0.70 -8.39
CA ALA A 60 2.41 -0.07 -7.43
C ALA A 60 0.95 -0.05 -7.93
N GLU A 61 0.74 0.29 -9.20
CA GLU A 61 -0.59 0.26 -9.80
C GLU A 61 -1.18 -1.15 -9.83
N ARG A 62 -0.35 -2.16 -10.10
CA ARG A 62 -0.81 -3.55 -10.06
C ARG A 62 -1.29 -3.93 -8.67
N LEU A 63 -0.56 -3.55 -7.63
CA LEU A 63 -0.95 -3.81 -6.25
C LEU A 63 -2.25 -3.10 -5.89
N ARG A 64 -2.37 -1.83 -6.27
CA ARG A 64 -3.59 -1.05 -6.02
C ARG A 64 -4.81 -1.72 -6.66
N LYS A 65 -4.69 -2.11 -7.92
CA LYS A 65 -5.78 -2.77 -8.66
C LYS A 65 -6.12 -4.13 -8.08
N ALA A 66 -5.12 -4.88 -7.64
CA ALA A 66 -5.35 -6.19 -7.04
C ALA A 66 -6.19 -6.08 -5.77
N VAL A 67 -5.93 -5.07 -4.94
CA VAL A 67 -6.73 -4.82 -3.73
C VAL A 67 -8.13 -4.34 -4.12
N GLU A 68 -8.21 -3.38 -5.03
CA GLU A 68 -9.51 -2.82 -5.46
C GLU A 68 -10.45 -3.88 -6.02
N SER A 69 -9.92 -4.82 -6.81
CA SER A 69 -10.73 -5.84 -7.46
C SER A 69 -10.98 -7.08 -6.60
N HIS A 70 -10.31 -7.19 -5.46
CA HIS A 70 -10.52 -8.32 -4.56
C HIS A 70 -11.84 -8.16 -3.80
N LYS A 71 -12.59 -9.26 -3.67
CA LYS A 71 -13.83 -9.28 -2.90
C LYS A 71 -13.51 -9.62 -1.44
N PHE A 72 -13.52 -8.60 -0.58
CA PHE A 72 -13.35 -8.80 0.85
C PHE A 72 -14.71 -9.15 1.43
N SER A 73 -14.88 -10.39 1.85
CA SER A 73 -16.16 -10.89 2.37
C SER A 73 -16.14 -11.02 3.88
N TRP A 74 -17.18 -10.51 4.53
CA TRP A 74 -17.36 -10.63 5.97
C TRP A 74 -18.83 -10.92 6.25
N LYS A 75 -19.11 -12.09 6.84
CA LYS A 75 -20.48 -12.51 7.20
C LYS A 75 -21.46 -12.28 6.05
N ASP A 76 -21.14 -12.82 4.88
CA ASP A 76 -21.94 -12.75 3.65
C ASP A 76 -22.06 -11.34 3.04
N THR A 77 -21.32 -10.38 3.56
CA THR A 77 -21.28 -9.02 3.00
C THR A 77 -19.93 -8.77 2.34
N VAL A 78 -19.95 -8.20 1.12
CA VAL A 78 -18.74 -7.76 0.44
C VAL A 78 -18.42 -6.34 0.86
N ILE A 79 -17.21 -6.13 1.37
CA ILE A 79 -16.75 -4.83 1.84
C ILE A 79 -15.81 -4.25 0.78
N PRO A 80 -16.10 -3.05 0.25
CA PRO A 80 -15.18 -2.40 -0.69
C PRO A 80 -13.94 -1.91 0.06
N VAL A 81 -12.77 -2.30 -0.44
CA VAL A 81 -11.49 -1.93 0.16
C VAL A 81 -10.57 -1.43 -0.94
N THR A 82 -9.92 -0.32 -0.69
CA THR A 82 -8.90 0.23 -1.58
C THR A 82 -7.66 0.59 -0.76
N ILE A 83 -6.54 0.81 -1.44
CA ILE A 83 -5.33 1.29 -0.81
C ILE A 83 -4.82 2.53 -1.54
N SER A 84 -4.13 3.37 -0.79
CA SER A 84 -3.39 4.51 -1.34
C SER A 84 -1.91 4.23 -1.15
N LEU A 85 -1.10 4.66 -2.10
CA LEU A 85 0.34 4.40 -2.07
C LEU A 85 1.12 5.67 -2.31
N GLY A 86 2.18 5.84 -1.53
CA GLY A 86 3.22 6.83 -1.79
C GLY A 86 4.44 6.09 -2.29
N LEU A 87 4.96 6.49 -3.44
CA LEU A 87 6.08 5.84 -4.08
C LEU A 87 7.20 6.82 -4.33
N CYS A 88 8.40 6.51 -3.84
CA CYS A 88 9.59 7.27 -4.19
C CYS A 88 10.73 6.33 -4.56
N SER A 89 11.63 6.83 -5.39
CA SER A 89 12.76 6.07 -5.92
C SER A 89 14.06 6.79 -5.65
N ARG A 90 15.10 6.00 -5.36
CA ARG A 90 16.46 6.50 -5.28
C ARG A 90 17.38 5.53 -5.99
N GLN A 91 18.43 6.04 -6.61
CA GLN A 91 19.38 5.23 -7.35
C GLN A 91 20.80 5.54 -6.94
N GLY A 92 21.63 4.51 -6.87
CA GLY A 92 23.06 4.63 -6.61
C GLY A 92 23.36 5.32 -5.30
N GLU A 93 24.33 6.26 -5.34
CA GLU A 93 24.80 6.97 -4.16
C GLU A 93 23.81 8.02 -3.63
N ASN A 94 22.72 8.26 -4.36
CA ASN A 94 21.70 9.25 -4.00
C ASN A 94 20.63 8.70 -3.05
N ILE A 95 20.85 7.50 -2.50
CA ILE A 95 19.87 6.87 -1.61
C ILE A 95 19.64 7.70 -0.35
N GLY A 96 20.69 8.33 0.18
CA GLY A 96 20.60 9.13 1.40
C GLY A 96 20.27 8.26 2.61
N LYS A 97 19.61 8.84 3.59
CA LYS A 97 19.20 8.11 4.80
C LYS A 97 17.84 7.46 4.58
N VAL A 98 17.69 6.26 5.12
CA VAL A 98 16.43 5.51 5.04
C VAL A 98 15.26 6.32 5.62
N GLU A 99 15.50 7.03 6.73
CA GLU A 99 14.48 7.86 7.37
C GLU A 99 13.97 8.96 6.44
N GLU A 100 14.85 9.55 5.65
CA GLU A 100 14.47 10.59 4.69
C GLU A 100 13.63 10.02 3.56
N LEU A 101 13.96 8.82 3.11
CA LEU A 101 13.22 8.12 2.07
C LEU A 101 11.81 7.76 2.56
N ILE A 102 11.70 7.23 3.77
CA ILE A 102 10.42 6.90 4.39
C ILE A 102 9.57 8.16 4.57
N ALA A 103 10.17 9.26 5.02
CA ALA A 103 9.46 10.54 5.20
C ALA A 103 8.89 11.04 3.86
N GLU A 104 9.64 10.90 2.77
CA GLU A 104 9.16 11.30 1.45
C GLU A 104 8.01 10.41 0.99
N CYS A 105 8.08 9.11 1.23
CA CYS A 105 6.98 8.20 0.92
C CYS A 105 5.74 8.54 1.73
N ASP A 106 5.89 8.89 3.01
CA ASP A 106 4.77 9.33 3.85
C ASP A 106 4.12 10.59 3.30
N ARG A 107 4.93 11.55 2.86
CA ARG A 107 4.42 12.77 2.24
C ARG A 107 3.60 12.47 0.99
N LEU A 108 4.11 11.59 0.14
CA LEU A 108 3.42 11.18 -1.07
C LEU A 108 2.16 10.37 -0.76
N LEU A 109 2.19 9.54 0.27
CA LEU A 109 1.01 8.83 0.72
C LEU A 109 -0.10 9.80 1.16
N TYR A 110 0.27 10.85 1.87
CA TYR A 110 -0.66 11.92 2.24
C TYR A 110 -1.26 12.57 0.99
N VAL A 111 -0.43 12.86 -0.03
CA VAL A 111 -0.89 13.42 -1.30
C VAL A 111 -1.92 12.48 -1.95
N ALA A 112 -1.67 11.17 -1.97
CA ALA A 112 -2.60 10.21 -2.53
C ALA A 112 -3.94 10.20 -1.76
N LYS A 113 -3.89 10.27 -0.44
CA LYS A 113 -5.10 10.30 0.39
C LYS A 113 -5.89 11.59 0.18
N GLU A 114 -5.23 12.73 0.12
CA GLU A 114 -5.87 14.02 -0.12
C GLU A 114 -6.40 14.14 -1.56
N GLY A 115 -5.80 13.44 -2.51
CA GLY A 115 -6.22 13.43 -3.91
C GLY A 115 -7.42 12.54 -4.20
N GLY A 116 -8.02 11.95 -3.18
CA GLY A 116 -9.22 11.12 -3.34
C GLY A 116 -9.03 9.64 -2.99
N ARG A 117 -7.87 9.28 -2.47
CA ARG A 117 -7.53 7.90 -2.12
C ARG A 117 -7.51 6.96 -3.34
N ASN A 118 -7.31 5.69 -3.15
CA ASN A 118 -7.30 4.67 -4.19
C ASN A 118 -6.43 5.07 -5.38
N GLN A 119 -5.20 5.46 -5.10
CA GLN A 119 -4.28 5.93 -6.13
C GLN A 119 -2.83 5.85 -5.66
N VAL A 120 -1.92 5.92 -6.62
CA VAL A 120 -0.50 6.01 -6.37
C VAL A 120 -0.06 7.44 -6.58
N ALA A 121 0.62 8.02 -5.59
CA ALA A 121 1.31 9.30 -5.74
C ALA A 121 2.80 9.04 -5.77
N CYS A 122 3.49 9.60 -6.73
CA CYS A 122 4.93 9.43 -6.87
C CYS A 122 5.59 10.76 -7.20
N GLU A 123 6.91 10.76 -7.07
CA GLU A 123 7.72 11.91 -7.47
C GLU A 123 7.58 12.16 -8.97
N VAL A 124 7.55 13.42 -9.33
CA VAL A 124 7.45 13.83 -10.72
C VAL A 124 8.80 13.71 -11.40
#